data_3ec20c85237c63745bd19948aeb4e212
#
_entry.id   3ec20c85237c63745bd19948aeb4e212
#
_cell.length_a   1.000
_cell.length_b   1.000
_cell.length_c   1.000
_cell.angle_alpha   90.00
_cell.angle_beta   90.00
_cell.angle_gamma   90.00
#
_symmetry.space_group_name_H-M   'P 1'
#
loop_
_entity.id
_entity.type
_entity.pdbx_description
1 polymer ?
#
loop_
_entity_poly.entity_id
_entity_poly.type
_entity_poly.pdbx_seq_one_letter_code
_entity_poly.pdbx_strand_id
1 'polypeptide(L)'
;MPWLAFWINGRHIEAMSNLPALIYHMAQEDDWEAARESGSYAGSPDDLRDGFIHFSTAEQIRGSAAKHRAGQSDLLLVCYETALFGDELKWEGGAILFPHIYDRLDPAKAFSVRPLPLGQNGLHLFPEEIV
;
A
#
# COMPACT_ATOMS: atom_id res chain seq x y z
N MET A 1 10.62 -18.17 0.04
CA MET A 1 9.41 -18.62 0.69
C MET A 1 8.67 -19.64 -0.17
N PRO A 2 8.25 -20.73 0.42
CA PRO A 2 7.40 -21.66 -0.33
C PRO A 2 6.08 -20.99 -0.71
N TRP A 3 5.58 -21.31 -1.84
CA TRP A 3 4.26 -20.84 -2.25
C TRP A 3 3.18 -21.60 -1.50
N LEU A 4 2.03 -20.98 -1.38
CA LEU A 4 0.88 -21.57 -0.72
C LEU A 4 -0.04 -22.18 -1.75
N ALA A 5 -0.55 -23.36 -1.44
CA ALA A 5 -1.56 -24.03 -2.24
C ALA A 5 -2.80 -24.26 -1.38
N PHE A 6 -3.97 -24.03 -1.96
CA PHE A 6 -5.24 -24.23 -1.25
C PHE A 6 -6.34 -24.54 -2.24
N TRP A 7 -7.49 -24.95 -1.73
CA TRP A 7 -8.63 -25.35 -2.54
C TRP A 7 -9.77 -24.34 -2.39
N ILE A 8 -10.32 -23.89 -3.52
CA ILE A 8 -11.48 -23.03 -3.57
C ILE A 8 -12.46 -23.64 -4.58
N ASN A 9 -13.68 -23.89 -4.15
CA ASN A 9 -14.73 -24.49 -4.99
C ASN A 9 -14.29 -25.77 -5.69
N GLY A 10 -13.55 -26.62 -4.96
CA GLY A 10 -13.07 -27.89 -5.50
C GLY A 10 -11.88 -27.77 -6.45
N ARG A 11 -11.30 -26.59 -6.57
CA ARG A 11 -10.15 -26.36 -7.45
C ARG A 11 -8.92 -26.03 -6.64
N HIS A 12 -7.80 -26.59 -7.07
CA HIS A 12 -6.52 -26.27 -6.46
C HIS A 12 -6.08 -24.89 -6.92
N ILE A 13 -5.88 -23.99 -5.97
CA ILE A 13 -5.50 -22.60 -6.24
C ILE A 13 -4.09 -22.36 -5.73
N GLU A 14 -3.24 -21.88 -6.61
CA GLU A 14 -1.87 -21.50 -6.28
C GLU A 14 -1.67 -19.98 -6.37
N ALA A 15 -2.74 -19.23 -6.51
CA ALA A 15 -2.69 -17.78 -6.74
C ALA A 15 -1.94 -17.03 -5.63
N MET A 16 -2.02 -17.53 -4.39
CA MET A 16 -1.33 -16.86 -3.26
C MET A 16 0.18 -16.85 -3.43
N SER A 17 0.74 -17.85 -4.13
CA SER A 17 2.18 -17.90 -4.37
C SER A 17 2.64 -16.78 -5.32
N ASN A 18 1.72 -16.23 -6.11
CA ASN A 18 2.01 -15.18 -7.09
C ASN A 18 1.66 -13.78 -6.59
N LEU A 19 1.13 -13.65 -5.37
CA LEU A 19 0.85 -12.34 -4.81
C LEU A 19 2.14 -11.64 -4.42
N PRO A 20 2.22 -10.32 -4.60
CA PRO A 20 3.39 -9.55 -4.17
C PRO A 20 3.60 -9.73 -2.66
N ALA A 21 4.84 -9.87 -2.24
CA ALA A 21 5.17 -9.96 -0.82
C ALA A 21 5.00 -8.62 -0.10
N LEU A 22 5.10 -7.53 -0.83
CA LEU A 22 5.06 -6.17 -0.28
C LEU A 22 4.05 -5.32 -1.03
N ILE A 23 3.34 -4.48 -0.30
CA ILE A 23 2.42 -3.49 -0.85
C ILE A 23 2.73 -2.12 -0.26
N TYR A 24 2.35 -1.06 -0.97
CA TYR A 24 2.81 0.30 -0.71
C TYR A 24 1.66 1.27 -0.60
N HIS A 25 1.78 2.19 0.34
CA HIS A 25 0.83 3.27 0.57
C HIS A 25 1.59 4.59 0.65
N MET A 26 0.97 5.66 0.18
CA MET A 26 1.53 7.00 0.25
C MET A 26 0.81 7.78 1.33
N ALA A 27 1.53 8.13 2.39
CA ALA A 27 0.98 8.84 3.53
C ALA A 27 1.54 10.26 3.59
N GLN A 28 0.72 11.21 4.06
CA GLN A 28 1.24 12.52 4.43
C GLN A 28 2.10 12.38 5.67
N GLU A 29 3.24 13.06 5.67
CA GLU A 29 4.22 12.96 6.75
C GLU A 29 3.59 13.27 8.11
N ASP A 30 2.83 14.36 8.21
CA ASP A 30 2.19 14.75 9.47
C ASP A 30 1.17 13.73 9.95
N ASP A 31 0.39 13.18 9.04
CA ASP A 31 -0.60 12.14 9.38
C ASP A 31 0.07 10.89 9.90
N TRP A 32 1.18 10.50 9.28
CA TRP A 32 1.94 9.32 9.68
C TRP A 32 2.58 9.51 11.05
N GLU A 33 3.16 10.68 11.30
CA GLU A 33 3.76 10.98 12.60
C GLU A 33 2.72 10.97 13.72
N ALA A 34 1.55 11.55 13.47
CA ALA A 34 0.44 11.49 14.45
C ALA A 34 0.01 10.05 14.70
N ALA A 35 -0.01 9.23 13.66
CA ALA A 35 -0.36 7.81 13.79
C ALA A 35 0.67 7.04 14.58
N ARG A 36 1.95 7.35 14.42
CA ARG A 36 3.01 6.71 15.20
C ARG A 36 2.85 6.99 16.70
N GLU A 37 2.46 8.19 17.06
CA GLU A 37 2.23 8.56 18.46
C GLU A 37 1.00 7.88 19.03
N SER A 38 -0.08 7.80 18.23
CA SER A 38 -1.33 7.17 18.69
C SER A 38 -1.32 5.65 18.61
N GLY A 39 -0.46 5.09 17.77
CA GLY A 39 -0.40 3.66 17.51
C GLY A 39 -1.35 3.16 16.44
N SER A 40 -2.05 4.06 15.74
CA SER A 40 -3.05 3.65 14.74
C SER A 40 -3.14 4.67 13.61
N TYR A 41 -3.09 4.17 12.37
CA TYR A 41 -3.20 4.99 11.16
C TYR A 41 -4.51 4.66 10.45
N ALA A 42 -5.33 5.66 10.23
CA ALA A 42 -6.66 5.47 9.62
C ALA A 42 -6.71 5.74 8.11
N GLY A 43 -5.60 6.21 7.55
CA GLY A 43 -5.53 6.53 6.13
C GLY A 43 -5.55 8.02 5.83
N SER A 44 -5.41 8.32 4.55
CA SER A 44 -5.51 9.69 4.02
C SER A 44 -6.96 10.13 3.94
N PRO A 45 -7.23 11.42 3.62
CA PRO A 45 -8.62 11.85 3.40
C PRO A 45 -9.37 11.03 2.35
N ASP A 46 -8.71 10.64 1.26
CA ASP A 46 -9.33 9.80 0.25
C ASP A 46 -9.69 8.42 0.80
N ASP A 47 -8.81 7.85 1.64
CA ASP A 47 -9.07 6.56 2.27
C ASP A 47 -10.27 6.63 3.19
N LEU A 48 -10.34 7.68 4.01
CA LEU A 48 -11.46 7.89 4.92
C LEU A 48 -12.79 8.05 4.17
N ARG A 49 -12.77 8.76 3.04
CA ARG A 49 -13.94 8.93 2.19
C ARG A 49 -14.39 7.60 1.60
N ASP A 50 -13.45 6.79 1.11
CA ASP A 50 -13.75 5.55 0.39
C ASP A 50 -13.97 4.36 1.30
N GLY A 51 -13.57 4.45 2.56
CA GLY A 51 -13.81 3.39 3.55
C GLY A 51 -12.74 2.29 3.60
N PHE A 52 -11.60 2.49 2.96
CA PHE A 52 -10.47 1.56 2.99
C PHE A 52 -9.19 2.30 2.68
N ILE A 53 -8.05 1.74 3.10
CA ILE A 53 -6.75 2.34 2.82
C ILE A 53 -6.26 1.82 1.47
N HIS A 54 -5.93 2.75 0.58
CA HIS A 54 -5.45 2.45 -0.77
C HIS A 54 -3.98 2.05 -0.73
N PHE A 55 -3.70 0.89 -1.30
CA PHE A 55 -2.33 0.41 -1.51
C PHE A 55 -2.09 0.17 -2.99
N SER A 56 -0.83 0.02 -3.34
CA SER A 56 -0.39 -0.33 -4.70
C SER A 56 0.72 -1.37 -4.61
N THR A 57 0.87 -2.17 -5.65
CA THR A 57 2.05 -3.03 -5.78
C THR A 57 3.26 -2.20 -6.19
N ALA A 58 4.44 -2.79 -6.17
CA ALA A 58 5.66 -2.12 -6.62
C ALA A 58 5.54 -1.65 -8.08
N GLU A 59 4.88 -2.44 -8.93
CA GLU A 59 4.69 -2.07 -10.33
C GLU A 59 3.67 -0.96 -10.52
N GLN A 60 2.71 -0.85 -9.59
CA GLN A 60 1.63 0.13 -9.70
C GLN A 60 1.94 1.47 -9.07
N ILE A 61 2.84 1.50 -8.08
CA ILE A 61 2.94 2.66 -7.18
C ILE A 61 3.38 3.95 -7.89
N ARG A 62 4.27 3.85 -8.87
CA ARG A 62 4.69 5.04 -9.61
C ARG A 62 3.53 5.65 -10.39
N GLY A 63 2.74 4.81 -11.04
CA GLY A 63 1.54 5.25 -11.76
C GLY A 63 0.48 5.81 -10.82
N SER A 64 0.30 5.19 -9.67
CA SER A 64 -0.64 5.69 -8.65
C SER A 64 -0.24 7.07 -8.15
N ALA A 65 1.06 7.28 -7.90
CA ALA A 65 1.56 8.57 -7.46
C ALA A 65 1.35 9.65 -8.53
N ALA A 66 1.66 9.33 -9.78
CA ALA A 66 1.48 10.28 -10.88
C ALA A 66 0.02 10.64 -11.10
N LYS A 67 -0.89 9.69 -10.93
CA LYS A 67 -2.31 9.91 -11.18
C LYS A 67 -3.00 10.63 -10.02
N HIS A 68 -2.66 10.29 -8.78
CA HIS A 68 -3.42 10.74 -7.61
C HIS A 68 -2.67 11.70 -6.70
N ARG A 69 -1.35 11.80 -6.82
CA ARG A 69 -0.53 12.57 -5.88
C ARG A 69 0.39 13.59 -6.54
N ALA A 70 0.28 13.78 -7.86
CA ALA A 70 1.14 14.72 -8.58
C ALA A 70 1.13 16.09 -7.88
N GLY A 71 2.30 16.69 -7.70
CA GLY A 71 2.46 17.99 -7.07
C GLY A 71 2.38 18.00 -5.55
N GLN A 72 2.08 16.87 -4.89
CA GLN A 72 2.00 16.82 -3.43
C GLN A 72 3.39 16.61 -2.83
N SER A 73 3.77 17.49 -1.91
CA SER A 73 5.02 17.36 -1.16
C SER A 73 4.77 16.67 0.18
N ASP A 74 5.86 16.35 0.87
CA ASP A 74 5.84 15.79 2.22
C ASP A 74 5.11 14.43 2.31
N LEU A 75 5.28 13.62 1.28
CA LEU A 75 4.76 12.26 1.27
C LEU A 75 5.82 11.27 1.78
N LEU A 76 5.32 10.22 2.40
CA LEU A 76 6.10 9.05 2.78
C LEU A 76 5.63 7.84 1.97
N LEU A 77 6.58 7.03 1.56
CA LEU A 77 6.30 5.73 0.94
C LEU A 77 6.33 4.69 2.04
N VAL A 78 5.15 4.16 2.37
CA VAL A 78 4.97 3.21 3.46
C VAL A 78 4.78 1.82 2.89
N CYS A 79 5.57 0.87 3.37
CA CYS A 79 5.54 -0.50 2.87
C CYS A 79 5.11 -1.45 3.97
N TYR A 80 4.21 -2.36 3.64
CA TYR A 80 3.78 -3.43 4.54
C TYR A 80 3.94 -4.78 3.86
N GLU A 81 4.22 -5.80 4.66
CA GLU A 81 4.21 -7.16 4.16
C GLU A 81 2.77 -7.61 3.94
N THR A 82 2.49 -8.11 2.75
CA THR A 82 1.15 -8.60 2.38
C THR A 82 0.66 -9.68 3.35
N ALA A 83 1.57 -10.55 3.79
CA ALA A 83 1.25 -11.65 4.70
C ALA A 83 0.78 -11.21 6.09
N LEU A 84 0.98 -9.93 6.44
CA LEU A 84 0.51 -9.39 7.72
C LEU A 84 -1.01 -9.33 7.80
N PHE A 85 -1.68 -9.28 6.66
CA PHE A 85 -3.13 -9.06 6.57
C PHE A 85 -3.88 -10.35 6.29
N GLY A 86 -5.12 -10.40 6.78
CA GLY A 86 -6.06 -11.47 6.49
C GLY A 86 -7.18 -10.98 5.58
N ASP A 87 -8.42 -11.22 5.99
CA ASP A 87 -9.60 -10.88 5.18
C ASP A 87 -9.78 -9.38 4.95
N GLU A 88 -9.13 -8.54 5.75
CA GLU A 88 -9.19 -7.10 5.58
C GLU A 88 -8.48 -6.63 4.31
N LEU A 89 -7.59 -7.42 3.75
CA LEU A 89 -6.95 -7.13 2.46
C LEU A 89 -7.82 -7.66 1.34
N LYS A 90 -8.23 -6.77 0.46
CA LYS A 90 -9.03 -7.12 -0.72
C LYS A 90 -8.36 -6.57 -1.97
N TRP A 91 -8.33 -7.39 -3.00
CA TRP A 91 -7.84 -6.97 -4.32
C TRP A 91 -9.03 -6.56 -5.15
N GLU A 92 -9.14 -5.25 -5.40
CA GLU A 92 -10.33 -4.67 -6.02
C GLU A 92 -9.97 -3.70 -7.13
N GLY A 93 -10.90 -3.50 -8.05
CA GLY A 93 -10.74 -2.58 -9.16
C GLY A 93 -11.49 -3.08 -10.37
N GLY A 94 -11.20 -2.48 -11.52
CA GLY A 94 -11.78 -2.90 -12.79
C GLY A 94 -10.89 -3.95 -13.45
N ALA A 95 -10.32 -3.60 -14.61
CA ALA A 95 -9.41 -4.50 -15.33
C ALA A 95 -8.11 -4.74 -14.57
N ILE A 96 -7.70 -3.79 -13.75
CA ILE A 96 -6.49 -3.89 -12.93
C ILE A 96 -6.93 -3.83 -11.46
N LEU A 97 -6.43 -4.80 -10.67
CA LEU A 97 -6.76 -4.87 -9.25
C LEU A 97 -5.68 -4.19 -8.41
N PHE A 98 -6.14 -3.47 -7.38
CA PHE A 98 -5.28 -2.82 -6.41
C PHE A 98 -5.55 -3.39 -5.02
N PRO A 99 -4.55 -3.48 -4.15
CA PRO A 99 -4.78 -3.93 -2.77
C PRO A 99 -5.42 -2.82 -1.93
N HIS A 100 -6.50 -3.16 -1.27
CA HIS A 100 -7.25 -2.26 -0.38
C HIS A 100 -7.32 -2.89 1.00
N ILE A 101 -7.00 -2.11 2.03
CA ILE A 101 -7.04 -2.60 3.42
C ILE A 101 -8.25 -2.01 4.12
N TYR A 102 -9.16 -2.88 4.57
CA TYR A 102 -10.38 -2.51 5.27
C TYR A 102 -10.17 -2.57 6.79
N ASP A 103 -9.13 -1.90 7.25
CA ASP A 103 -8.78 -1.79 8.66
C ASP A 103 -7.81 -0.64 8.83
N ARG A 104 -7.55 -0.28 10.08
CA ARG A 104 -6.50 0.66 10.43
C ARG A 104 -5.16 -0.06 10.39
N LEU A 105 -4.09 0.69 10.23
CA LEU A 105 -2.74 0.14 10.23
C LEU A 105 -2.07 0.42 11.58
N ASP A 106 -1.24 -0.53 12.00
CA ASP A 106 -0.32 -0.32 13.12
C ASP A 106 1.01 0.18 12.54
N PRO A 107 1.38 1.46 12.78
CA PRO A 107 2.62 2.00 12.21
C PRO A 107 3.88 1.23 12.62
N ALA A 108 3.86 0.61 13.80
CA ALA A 108 5.00 -0.15 14.30
C ALA A 108 5.27 -1.41 13.47
N LYS A 109 4.28 -1.87 12.70
CA LYS A 109 4.39 -3.07 11.88
C LYS A 109 4.78 -2.79 10.44
N ALA A 110 5.02 -1.53 10.08
CA ALA A 110 5.46 -1.20 8.73
C ALA A 110 6.80 -1.87 8.44
N PHE A 111 6.91 -2.44 7.26
CA PHE A 111 8.16 -3.06 6.81
C PHE A 111 9.22 -2.00 6.57
N SER A 112 8.83 -0.91 5.93
CA SER A 112 9.70 0.25 5.73
C SER A 112 8.87 1.51 5.56
N VAL A 113 9.48 2.63 5.89
CA VAL A 113 8.91 3.97 5.69
C VAL A 113 10.03 4.84 5.16
N ARG A 114 9.82 5.44 3.99
CA ARG A 114 10.82 6.25 3.32
C ARG A 114 10.23 7.57 2.85
N PRO A 115 11.03 8.64 2.82
CA PRO A 115 10.59 9.86 2.16
C PRO A 115 10.28 9.59 0.69
N LEU A 116 9.26 10.27 0.17
CA LEU A 116 8.90 10.23 -1.25
C LEU A 116 8.98 11.66 -1.78
N PRO A 117 10.19 12.14 -2.10
CA PRO A 117 10.39 13.54 -2.48
C PRO A 117 9.70 13.89 -3.79
N LEU A 118 9.27 15.14 -3.88
CA LEU A 118 8.68 15.67 -5.10
C LEU A 118 9.81 16.18 -6.02
N GLY A 119 9.80 15.74 -7.27
CA GLY A 119 10.74 16.20 -8.27
C GLY A 119 10.32 17.51 -8.91
N GLN A 120 11.21 18.08 -9.74
CA GLN A 120 10.97 19.38 -10.39
C GLN A 120 9.80 19.36 -11.36
N ASN A 121 9.51 18.20 -11.92
CA ASN A 121 8.41 18.05 -12.90
C ASN A 121 7.05 17.77 -12.25
N GLY A 122 6.95 17.88 -10.92
CA GLY A 122 5.72 17.58 -10.21
C GLY A 122 5.47 16.10 -9.95
N LEU A 123 6.37 15.23 -10.38
CA LEU A 123 6.30 13.80 -10.11
C LEU A 123 7.26 13.43 -8.99
N HIS A 124 6.96 12.35 -8.30
CA HIS A 124 7.75 11.92 -7.15
C HIS A 124 8.99 11.13 -7.55
N LEU A 125 10.02 11.25 -6.73
CA LEU A 125 11.29 10.56 -6.93
C LEU A 125 11.29 9.27 -6.12
N PHE A 126 11.11 8.14 -6.82
CA PHE A 126 11.12 6.83 -6.20
C PHE A 126 12.54 6.26 -6.13
N PRO A 127 12.84 5.43 -5.13
CA PRO A 127 14.09 4.68 -5.15
C PRO A 127 14.13 3.78 -6.38
N GLU A 128 15.32 3.50 -6.86
CA GLU A 128 15.53 2.66 -8.03
C GLU A 128 14.92 1.27 -7.81
N GLU A 129 15.16 0.71 -6.63
CA GLU A 129 14.52 -0.52 -6.19
C GLU A 129 13.47 -0.19 -5.14
N ILE A 130 12.24 -0.58 -5.40
CA ILE A 130 11.15 -0.41 -4.46
C ILE A 130 11.00 -1.70 -3.67
N VAL A 131 11.42 -1.63 -2.42
CA VAL A 131 11.34 -2.78 -1.51
C VAL A 131 10.60 -2.41 -0.25
#